data_80deb69235f50237f21f01e918a64eea
#
_entry.id   80deb69235f50237f21f01e918a64eea
#
_cell.length_a   1.000
_cell.length_b   1.000
_cell.length_c   1.000
_cell.angle_alpha   90.00
_cell.angle_beta   90.00
_cell.angle_gamma   90.00
#
_symmetry.space_group_name_H-M   'P 1'
#
loop_
_entity.id
_entity.type
_entity.pdbx_description
1 polymer ?
#
loop_
_entity_poly.entity_id
_entity_poly.type
_entity_poly.pdbx_seq_one_letter_code
_entity_poly.pdbx_strand_id
1 'polypeptide(L)'
;MNTQELAAKCDKALNKLCKWRSVFAGWQLGTRLDTDPESKAVRDHREVTMLMRAECNAMAALLIRKGVFTQKEWTEQLTAEAEHLDKQYERKFPGFKSSDDGMQMNIAIARDTMQGWRP
;
A
#
# COMPACT_ATOMS: atom_id res chain seq x y z
N MET A 1 -17.88 -9.83 14.78
CA MET A 1 -17.26 -10.28 13.50
C MET A 1 -16.44 -11.53 13.77
N ASN A 2 -16.70 -12.62 13.04
CA ASN A 2 -15.93 -13.85 13.20
C ASN A 2 -14.57 -13.72 12.47
N THR A 3 -13.69 -14.70 12.68
CA THR A 3 -12.34 -14.70 12.12
C THR A 3 -12.35 -14.64 10.59
N GLN A 4 -13.26 -15.34 9.96
CA GLN A 4 -13.37 -15.38 8.49
C GLN A 4 -13.83 -14.02 7.92
N GLU A 5 -14.81 -13.41 8.55
CA GLU A 5 -15.28 -12.07 8.17
C GLU A 5 -14.19 -11.01 8.35
N LEU A 6 -13.44 -11.12 9.45
CA LEU A 6 -12.32 -10.22 9.72
C LEU A 6 -11.21 -10.38 8.67
N ALA A 7 -10.88 -11.61 8.30
CA ALA A 7 -9.88 -11.88 7.26
C ALA A 7 -10.31 -11.29 5.92
N ALA A 8 -11.56 -11.49 5.54
CA ALA A 8 -12.11 -10.93 4.30
C ALA A 8 -12.07 -9.39 4.32
N LYS A 9 -12.42 -8.77 5.44
CA LYS A 9 -12.35 -7.32 5.60
C LYS A 9 -10.91 -6.82 5.49
N CYS A 10 -9.96 -7.52 6.09
CA CYS A 10 -8.54 -7.19 6.00
C CYS A 10 -8.03 -7.25 4.56
N ASP A 11 -8.33 -8.34 3.86
CA ASP A 11 -7.93 -8.51 2.46
C ASP A 11 -8.47 -7.37 1.59
N LYS A 12 -9.71 -7.01 1.81
CA LYS A 12 -10.37 -5.91 1.10
C LYS A 12 -9.66 -4.58 1.36
N ALA A 13 -9.35 -4.28 2.62
CA ALA A 13 -8.62 -3.07 3.01
C ALA A 13 -7.23 -3.02 2.39
N LEU A 14 -6.50 -4.13 2.43
CA LEU A 14 -5.16 -4.23 1.85
C LEU A 14 -5.18 -4.08 0.33
N ASN A 15 -6.12 -4.72 -0.34
CA ASN A 15 -6.28 -4.59 -1.79
C ASN A 15 -6.60 -3.16 -2.21
N LYS A 16 -7.47 -2.50 -1.47
CA LYS A 16 -7.82 -1.11 -1.69
C LYS A 16 -6.61 -0.18 -1.49
N LEU A 17 -5.84 -0.41 -0.43
CA LEU A 17 -4.61 0.34 -0.16
C LEU A 17 -3.58 0.14 -1.28
N CYS A 18 -3.40 -1.09 -1.74
CA CYS A 18 -2.40 -1.41 -2.77
C CYS A 18 -2.69 -0.76 -4.12
N LYS A 19 -3.91 -0.35 -4.40
CA LYS A 19 -4.25 0.34 -5.65
C LYS A 19 -3.58 1.70 -5.76
N TRP A 20 -3.19 2.31 -4.65
CA TRP A 20 -2.44 3.57 -4.64
C TRP A 20 -1.09 3.47 -5.36
N ARG A 21 -0.55 2.26 -5.54
CA ARG A 21 0.69 2.06 -6.32
C ARG A 21 0.60 2.62 -7.73
N SER A 22 -0.59 2.63 -8.33
CA SER A 22 -0.80 3.18 -9.67
C SER A 22 -0.60 4.70 -9.69
N VAL A 23 -0.96 5.39 -8.62
CA VAL A 23 -0.74 6.83 -8.48
C VAL A 23 0.75 7.15 -8.36
N PHE A 24 1.47 6.36 -7.52
CA PHE A 24 2.89 6.61 -7.26
C PHE A 24 3.81 6.20 -8.40
N ALA A 25 3.42 5.19 -9.18
CA ALA A 25 4.28 4.58 -10.20
C ALA A 25 3.84 4.89 -11.64
N GLY A 26 2.56 5.16 -11.84
CA GLY A 26 1.94 5.20 -13.18
C GLY A 26 2.51 6.25 -14.12
N TRP A 27 2.99 7.37 -13.60
CA TRP A 27 3.49 8.46 -14.42
C TRP A 27 4.92 8.27 -14.90
N GLN A 28 5.66 7.32 -14.32
CA GLN A 28 7.09 7.17 -14.59
C GLN A 28 7.48 5.84 -15.21
N LEU A 29 6.75 4.77 -14.99
CA LEU A 29 7.12 3.43 -15.44
C LEU A 29 7.05 3.25 -16.95
N GLY A 30 6.24 4.02 -17.66
CA GLY A 30 6.13 3.95 -19.11
C GLY A 30 7.31 4.54 -19.88
N THR A 31 8.19 5.28 -19.19
CA THR A 31 9.32 5.99 -19.84
C THR A 31 10.69 5.48 -19.41
N ARG A 32 10.75 4.50 -18.50
CA ARG A 32 12.02 3.99 -17.98
C ARG A 32 12.51 2.81 -18.79
N LEU A 33 13.79 2.87 -19.15
CA LEU A 33 14.50 1.78 -19.79
C LEU A 33 15.42 1.09 -18.78
N ASP A 34 15.77 -0.18 -19.02
CA ASP A 34 16.67 -0.94 -18.14
C ASP A 34 18.05 -0.28 -18.01
N THR A 35 18.42 0.52 -18.99
CA THR A 35 19.69 1.26 -19.01
C THR A 35 19.65 2.57 -18.24
N ASP A 36 18.47 3.00 -17.79
CA ASP A 36 18.35 4.24 -17.03
C ASP A 36 19.03 4.11 -15.65
N PRO A 37 19.73 5.15 -15.17
CA PRO A 37 20.39 5.11 -13.86
C PRO A 37 19.44 4.76 -12.72
N GLU A 38 18.15 5.10 -12.84
CA GLU A 38 17.15 4.84 -11.84
C GLU A 38 16.70 3.38 -11.77
N SER A 39 16.94 2.59 -12.82
CA SER A 39 16.55 1.17 -12.85
C SER A 39 17.21 0.37 -11.74
N LYS A 40 18.49 0.64 -11.46
CA LYS A 40 19.20 0.01 -10.35
C LYS A 40 18.56 0.39 -9.01
N ALA A 41 18.25 1.67 -8.81
CA ALA A 41 17.61 2.15 -7.59
C ALA A 41 16.26 1.47 -7.36
N VAL A 42 15.47 1.27 -8.42
CA VAL A 42 14.17 0.57 -8.34
C VAL A 42 14.36 -0.89 -7.93
N ARG A 43 15.36 -1.57 -8.47
CA ARG A 43 15.69 -2.96 -8.10
C ARG A 43 16.13 -3.05 -6.64
N ASP A 44 17.03 -2.17 -6.23
CA ASP A 44 17.53 -2.13 -4.85
C ASP A 44 16.39 -1.86 -3.88
N HIS A 45 15.48 -0.96 -4.24
CA HIS A 45 14.30 -0.64 -3.44
C HIS A 45 13.35 -1.84 -3.30
N ARG A 46 13.18 -2.61 -4.37
CA ARG A 46 12.38 -3.85 -4.33
C ARG A 46 13.02 -4.89 -3.41
N GLU A 47 14.34 -5.04 -3.47
CA GLU A 47 15.08 -5.95 -2.60
C GLU A 47 14.88 -5.58 -1.12
N VAL A 48 15.06 -4.30 -0.78
CA VAL A 48 14.83 -3.80 0.58
C VAL A 48 13.39 -4.08 1.03
N THR A 49 12.41 -3.88 0.15
CA THR A 49 11.00 -4.15 0.46
C THR A 49 10.77 -5.63 0.78
N MET A 50 11.39 -6.53 0.02
CA MET A 50 11.30 -7.98 0.28
C MET A 50 11.91 -8.36 1.62
N LEU A 51 13.06 -7.78 1.96
CA LEU A 51 13.74 -8.00 3.24
C LEU A 51 12.90 -7.47 4.40
N MET A 52 12.37 -6.28 4.29
CA MET A 52 11.47 -5.70 5.30
C MET A 52 10.24 -6.56 5.52
N ARG A 53 9.67 -7.10 4.44
CA ARG A 53 8.51 -7.99 4.54
C ARG A 53 8.84 -9.25 5.32
N ALA A 54 10.00 -9.86 5.06
CA ALA A 54 10.45 -11.04 5.78
C ALA A 54 10.67 -10.73 7.26
N GLU A 55 11.30 -9.61 7.58
CA GLU A 55 11.53 -9.17 8.96
C GLU A 55 10.22 -8.90 9.70
N CYS A 56 9.28 -8.20 9.07
CA CYS A 56 7.97 -7.93 9.67
C CYS A 56 7.18 -9.21 9.92
N ASN A 57 7.21 -10.14 8.96
CA ASN A 57 6.55 -11.43 9.11
C ASN A 57 7.17 -12.25 10.25
N ALA A 58 8.49 -12.22 10.36
CA ALA A 58 9.20 -12.91 11.43
C ALA A 58 8.84 -12.34 12.81
N MET A 59 8.81 -11.03 12.94
CA MET A 59 8.38 -10.35 14.16
C MET A 59 6.95 -10.72 14.55
N ALA A 60 6.02 -10.61 13.61
CA ALA A 60 4.62 -10.92 13.86
C ALA A 60 4.44 -12.37 14.29
N ALA A 61 5.07 -13.31 13.58
CA ALA A 61 5.00 -14.74 13.90
C ALA A 61 5.56 -15.03 15.29
N LEU A 62 6.70 -14.43 15.63
CA LEU A 62 7.35 -14.63 16.93
C LEU A 62 6.49 -14.08 18.07
N LEU A 63 5.94 -12.89 17.91
CA LEU A 63 5.11 -12.24 18.93
C LEU A 63 3.79 -13.00 19.17
N ILE A 64 3.18 -13.49 18.10
CA ILE A 64 1.98 -14.35 18.21
C ILE A 64 2.32 -15.64 18.95
N ARG A 65 3.41 -16.29 18.58
CA ARG A 65 3.84 -17.54 19.24
C ARG A 65 4.13 -17.34 20.72
N LYS A 66 4.68 -16.20 21.09
CA LYS A 66 4.96 -15.86 22.50
C LYS A 66 3.73 -15.36 23.26
N GLY A 67 2.59 -15.23 22.61
CA GLY A 67 1.36 -14.81 23.24
C GLY A 67 1.26 -13.32 23.55
N VAL A 68 2.08 -12.48 22.91
CA VAL A 68 2.03 -11.03 23.10
C VAL A 68 0.73 -10.47 22.50
N PHE A 69 0.33 -10.97 21.35
CA PHE A 69 -0.98 -10.69 20.75
C PHE A 69 -1.46 -11.91 19.96
N THR A 70 -2.75 -11.93 19.65
CA THR A 70 -3.36 -13.01 18.88
C THR A 70 -3.35 -12.68 17.39
N GLN A 71 -3.55 -13.69 16.55
CA GLN A 71 -3.73 -13.52 15.13
C GLN A 71 -4.91 -12.57 14.85
N LYS A 72 -5.99 -12.68 15.61
CA LYS A 72 -7.17 -11.83 15.47
C LYS A 72 -6.83 -10.36 15.74
N GLU A 73 -6.13 -10.09 16.85
CA GLU A 73 -5.69 -8.74 17.19
C GLU A 73 -4.79 -8.14 16.11
N TRP A 74 -3.86 -8.95 15.58
CA TRP A 74 -3.00 -8.54 14.47
C TRP A 74 -3.83 -8.15 13.24
N THR A 75 -4.79 -9.00 12.86
CA THR A 75 -5.63 -8.75 11.68
C THR A 75 -6.50 -7.49 11.85
N GLU A 76 -7.06 -7.29 13.04
CA GLU A 76 -7.83 -6.09 13.38
C GLU A 76 -6.97 -4.82 13.23
N GLN A 77 -5.77 -4.85 13.79
CA GLN A 77 -4.87 -3.70 13.74
C GLN A 77 -4.38 -3.43 12.31
N LEU A 78 -4.02 -4.47 11.57
CA LEU A 78 -3.60 -4.33 10.17
C LEU A 78 -4.71 -3.73 9.31
N THR A 79 -5.94 -4.15 9.53
CA THR A 79 -7.11 -3.59 8.83
C THR A 79 -7.26 -2.09 9.15
N ALA A 80 -7.16 -1.73 10.42
CA ALA A 80 -7.27 -0.33 10.85
C ALA A 80 -6.16 0.54 10.24
N GLU A 81 -4.93 0.05 10.21
CA GLU A 81 -3.80 0.77 9.61
C GLU A 81 -3.96 0.95 8.10
N ALA A 82 -4.42 -0.09 7.41
CA ALA A 82 -4.67 -0.01 5.96
C ALA A 82 -5.75 1.03 5.64
N GLU A 83 -6.85 1.03 6.39
CA GLU A 83 -7.92 2.00 6.23
C GLU A 83 -7.45 3.42 6.54
N HIS A 84 -6.62 3.58 7.56
CA HIS A 84 -6.07 4.88 7.95
C HIS A 84 -5.15 5.45 6.85
N LEU A 85 -4.24 4.65 6.33
CA LEU A 85 -3.34 5.05 5.25
C LEU A 85 -4.10 5.41 3.97
N ASP A 86 -5.12 4.61 3.62
CA ASP A 86 -5.98 4.91 2.47
C ASP A 86 -6.59 6.31 2.59
N LYS A 87 -7.11 6.66 3.78
CA LYS A 87 -7.69 7.97 4.03
C LYS A 87 -6.64 9.09 4.04
N GLN A 88 -5.46 8.82 4.55
CA GLN A 88 -4.35 9.77 4.47
C GLN A 88 -3.98 10.10 3.02
N TYR A 89 -3.87 9.08 2.17
CA TYR A 89 -3.55 9.27 0.76
C TYR A 89 -4.66 10.00 0.01
N GLU A 90 -5.91 9.70 0.34
CA GLU A 90 -7.07 10.39 -0.23
C GLU A 90 -7.02 11.90 0.07
N ARG A 91 -6.61 12.27 1.28
CA ARG A 91 -6.43 13.67 1.67
C ARG A 91 -5.18 14.30 1.06
N LYS A 92 -4.09 13.55 0.99
CA LYS A 92 -2.81 14.04 0.46
C LYS A 92 -2.83 14.24 -1.05
N PHE A 93 -3.61 13.42 -1.75
CA PHE A 93 -3.71 13.46 -3.21
C PHE A 93 -5.16 13.70 -3.64
N PRO A 94 -5.67 14.94 -3.49
CA PRO A 94 -7.01 15.28 -3.95
C PRO A 94 -7.23 14.91 -5.42
N GLY A 95 -8.42 14.44 -5.72
CA GLY A 95 -8.77 13.96 -7.05
C GLY A 95 -8.61 12.46 -7.25
N PHE A 96 -8.02 11.76 -6.28
CA PHE A 96 -7.87 10.31 -6.29
C PHE A 96 -8.64 9.68 -5.14
N LYS A 97 -9.26 8.54 -5.43
CA LYS A 97 -9.97 7.74 -4.44
C LYS A 97 -9.87 6.27 -4.80
N SER A 98 -9.42 5.46 -3.87
CA SER A 98 -9.42 4.00 -4.04
C SER A 98 -10.78 3.43 -3.68
N SER A 99 -11.29 2.56 -4.52
CA SER A 99 -12.52 1.80 -4.28
C SER A 99 -12.27 0.31 -4.48
N ASP A 100 -13.26 -0.50 -4.16
CA ASP A 100 -13.17 -1.96 -4.37
C ASP A 100 -12.95 -2.30 -5.85
N ASP A 101 -13.47 -1.49 -6.76
CA ASP A 101 -13.42 -1.73 -8.20
C ASP A 101 -12.16 -1.17 -8.87
N GLY A 102 -11.45 -0.28 -8.21
CA GLY A 102 -10.24 0.33 -8.77
C GLY A 102 -9.96 1.70 -8.21
N MET A 103 -8.89 2.30 -8.72
CA MET A 103 -8.56 3.69 -8.41
C MET A 103 -9.45 4.60 -9.25
N GLN A 104 -10.21 5.47 -8.59
CA GLN A 104 -11.05 6.48 -9.22
C GLN A 104 -10.29 7.80 -9.30
N MET A 105 -10.48 8.54 -10.36
CA MET A 105 -9.76 9.78 -10.59
C MET A 105 -10.70 10.84 -11.14
N ASN A 106 -10.71 11.99 -10.50
CA ASN A 106 -11.25 13.21 -11.10
C ASN A 106 -10.10 13.88 -11.84
N ILE A 107 -10.14 13.85 -13.18
CA ILE A 107 -9.03 14.24 -14.03
C ILE A 107 -8.57 15.69 -13.79
N ALA A 108 -9.50 16.62 -13.66
CA ALA A 108 -9.17 18.02 -13.47
C ALA A 108 -8.43 18.25 -12.14
N ILE A 109 -8.96 17.70 -11.04
CA ILE A 109 -8.38 17.86 -9.71
C ILE A 109 -7.06 17.08 -9.62
N ALA A 110 -7.02 15.85 -10.16
CA ALA A 110 -5.83 15.01 -10.14
C ALA A 110 -4.66 15.66 -10.89
N ARG A 111 -4.92 16.31 -12.01
CA ARG A 111 -3.90 17.06 -12.76
C ARG A 111 -3.24 18.12 -11.91
N ASP A 112 -4.05 18.93 -11.22
CA ASP A 112 -3.53 19.98 -10.33
C ASP A 112 -2.73 19.38 -9.18
N THR A 113 -3.25 18.31 -8.57
CA THR A 113 -2.60 17.62 -7.46
C THR A 113 -1.22 17.09 -7.86
N MET A 114 -1.13 16.46 -9.03
CA MET A 114 0.10 15.80 -9.48
C MET A 114 1.07 16.72 -10.19
N GLN A 115 0.70 17.98 -10.42
CA GLN A 115 1.60 18.94 -11.03
C GLN A 115 2.86 19.12 -10.16
N GLY A 116 4.03 18.85 -10.74
CA GLY A 116 5.28 18.93 -10.02
C GLY A 116 5.59 17.78 -9.06
N TRP A 117 4.72 16.77 -8.99
CA TRP A 117 4.95 15.61 -8.15
C TRP A 117 6.23 14.86 -8.56
N ARG A 118 7.02 14.52 -7.55
CA ARG A 118 8.19 13.63 -7.67
C ARG A 118 8.12 12.58 -6.59
N PRO A 119 8.36 11.31 -6.91
CA PRO A 119 8.35 10.23 -5.92
C PRO A 119 9.51 10.34 -4.94
#